data_37861c6660425ee60d6048aa39c79d0a
#
_entry.id   37861c6660425ee60d6048aa39c79d0a
#
_cell.length_a   1.000
_cell.length_b   1.000
_cell.length_c   1.000
_cell.angle_alpha   90.00
_cell.angle_beta   90.00
_cell.angle_gamma   90.00
#
_symmetry.space_group_name_H-M   'P 1'
#
loop_
_entity.id
_entity.type
_entity.pdbx_description
1 polymer ?
#
loop_
_entity_poly.entity_id
_entity_poly.type
_entity_poly.pdbx_seq_one_letter_code
_entity_poly.pdbx_strand_id
1 'polypeptide(L)'
;MNRTLLIINANSGSANSVGEDEITEGLQNAGFDIAQMLKLPDENLPTRSTVEAAGFDTVVILSGDGTISALCKALAGWKGAIFPLPGGTMNLLCRKVHGDADLKQLLLRLPESDLEPSPVPVIFAAGFEVLTGLIAGPSTEWGKVREGLREMDVATLVQQVPEAWSGTVEGQSVGIAGHEDRYPAIFVEPITATELSVIAFKAEGISDMLSHGIAWLRRDFREGPHDKIGVMREVTIVDDDNAVGLLVDGEQEKTSSPVVCRAGVSSVKFIKVS
;
A
#
# COMPACT_ATOMS: atom_id res chain seq x y z
N MET A 1 13.72 -26.91 2.63
CA MET A 1 14.32 -25.67 2.10
C MET A 1 13.28 -25.03 1.20
N ASN A 2 12.92 -23.81 1.46
CA ASN A 2 11.90 -23.10 0.67
C ASN A 2 12.52 -22.62 -0.65
N ARG A 3 12.13 -23.22 -1.76
CA ARG A 3 12.57 -22.83 -3.09
C ARG A 3 12.12 -21.41 -3.39
N THR A 4 13.07 -20.49 -3.53
CA THR A 4 12.82 -19.05 -3.52
C THR A 4 13.11 -18.42 -4.87
N LEU A 5 12.18 -17.55 -5.33
CA LEU A 5 12.40 -16.60 -6.40
C LEU A 5 12.72 -15.24 -5.78
N LEU A 6 13.87 -14.66 -6.11
CA LEU A 6 14.24 -13.30 -5.70
C LEU A 6 13.97 -12.32 -6.84
N ILE A 7 13.18 -11.28 -6.57
CA ILE A 7 12.88 -10.21 -7.52
C ILE A 7 13.50 -8.91 -7.02
N ILE A 8 14.35 -8.29 -7.83
CA ILE A 8 14.98 -7.01 -7.51
C ILE A 8 14.58 -5.98 -8.57
N ASN A 9 14.02 -4.86 -8.11
CA ASN A 9 13.79 -3.72 -8.99
C ASN A 9 15.00 -2.79 -8.94
N ALA A 10 15.77 -2.74 -10.02
CA ALA A 10 16.98 -1.90 -10.13
C ALA A 10 16.72 -0.40 -9.96
N ASN A 11 15.48 0.05 -10.21
CA ASN A 11 15.07 1.44 -10.00
C ASN A 11 14.71 1.75 -8.53
N SER A 12 14.82 0.78 -7.64
CA SER A 12 14.57 0.97 -6.22
C SER A 12 15.74 1.66 -5.52
N GLY A 13 15.48 2.77 -4.83
CA GLY A 13 16.54 3.55 -4.16
C GLY A 13 17.31 2.74 -3.10
N SER A 14 16.67 1.80 -2.43
CA SER A 14 17.30 0.93 -1.42
C SER A 14 18.17 -0.17 -2.04
N ALA A 15 17.91 -0.60 -3.28
CA ALA A 15 18.76 -1.57 -3.98
C ALA A 15 20.17 -1.02 -4.23
N ASN A 16 20.30 0.31 -4.33
CA ASN A 16 21.59 0.98 -4.50
C ASN A 16 22.38 1.16 -3.19
N SER A 17 21.72 1.03 -2.04
CA SER A 17 22.33 1.24 -0.72
C SER A 17 22.81 -0.05 -0.05
N VAL A 18 22.25 -1.19 -0.43
CA VAL A 18 22.64 -2.55 0.01
C VAL A 18 22.94 -3.34 -1.25
N GLY A 19 24.15 -3.88 -1.37
CA GLY A 19 24.56 -4.63 -2.55
C GLY A 19 23.71 -5.90 -2.77
N GLU A 20 23.55 -6.31 -4.01
CA GLU A 20 22.81 -7.53 -4.39
C GLU A 20 23.39 -8.77 -3.70
N ASP A 21 24.71 -8.83 -3.57
CA ASP A 21 25.40 -9.93 -2.88
C ASP A 21 25.04 -9.96 -1.39
N GLU A 22 25.00 -8.79 -0.71
CA GLU A 22 24.64 -8.68 0.70
C GLU A 22 23.18 -9.12 0.95
N ILE A 23 22.26 -8.79 0.03
CA ILE A 23 20.86 -9.25 0.10
C ILE A 23 20.78 -10.76 -0.06
N THR A 24 21.50 -11.30 -1.06
CA THR A 24 21.51 -12.73 -1.36
C THR A 24 22.09 -13.53 -0.21
N GLU A 25 23.24 -13.11 0.33
CA GLU A 25 23.88 -13.74 1.49
C GLU A 25 22.98 -13.68 2.74
N GLY A 26 22.37 -12.52 3.02
CA GLY A 26 21.46 -12.37 4.15
C GLY A 26 20.25 -13.30 4.09
N LEU A 27 19.65 -13.45 2.90
CA LEU A 27 18.55 -14.39 2.67
C LEU A 27 18.98 -15.84 2.79
N GLN A 28 20.14 -16.22 2.21
CA GLN A 28 20.68 -17.58 2.30
C GLN A 28 21.03 -17.97 3.74
N ASN A 29 21.61 -17.06 4.50
CA ASN A 29 21.92 -17.27 5.93
C ASN A 29 20.65 -17.49 6.77
N ALA A 30 19.52 -16.94 6.35
CA ALA A 30 18.20 -17.17 6.95
C ALA A 30 17.47 -18.43 6.41
N GLY A 31 18.11 -19.19 5.53
CA GLY A 31 17.59 -20.48 5.03
C GLY A 31 16.75 -20.40 3.76
N PHE A 32 16.75 -19.26 3.04
CA PHE A 32 16.12 -19.17 1.72
C PHE A 32 17.01 -19.83 0.65
N ASP A 33 16.45 -20.76 -0.12
CA ASP A 33 17.10 -21.39 -1.27
C ASP A 33 16.79 -20.57 -2.54
N ILE A 34 17.64 -19.61 -2.87
CA ILE A 34 17.44 -18.72 -4.04
C ILE A 34 17.73 -19.51 -5.31
N ALA A 35 16.69 -20.08 -5.90
CA ALA A 35 16.78 -20.89 -7.10
C ALA A 35 16.76 -20.07 -8.39
N GLN A 36 16.22 -18.84 -8.35
CA GLN A 36 16.16 -17.93 -9.50
C GLN A 36 16.13 -16.48 -9.01
N MET A 37 16.68 -15.58 -9.83
CA MET A 37 16.59 -14.13 -9.65
C MET A 37 16.00 -13.50 -10.91
N LEU A 38 15.09 -12.53 -10.72
CA LEU A 38 14.52 -11.66 -11.76
C LEU A 38 14.89 -10.21 -11.48
N LYS A 39 15.24 -9.47 -12.52
CA LYS A 39 15.60 -8.05 -12.45
C LYS A 39 14.59 -7.20 -13.21
N LEU A 40 13.88 -6.34 -12.47
CA LEU A 40 12.98 -5.36 -13.07
C LEU A 40 13.75 -4.07 -13.38
N PRO A 41 13.41 -3.34 -14.45
CA PRO A 41 12.28 -3.57 -15.37
C PRO A 41 12.59 -4.48 -16.55
N ASP A 42 13.79 -5.05 -16.66
CA ASP A 42 14.22 -5.83 -17.84
C ASP A 42 13.39 -7.11 -18.03
N GLU A 43 12.85 -7.65 -16.94
CA GLU A 43 12.01 -8.84 -16.94
C GLU A 43 10.58 -8.49 -16.44
N ASN A 44 9.63 -9.36 -16.72
CA ASN A 44 8.25 -9.18 -16.27
C ASN A 44 8.00 -9.83 -14.91
N LEU A 45 7.06 -9.27 -14.15
CA LEU A 45 6.57 -9.92 -12.93
C LEU A 45 6.00 -11.32 -13.26
N PRO A 46 6.29 -12.33 -12.42
CA PRO A 46 5.77 -13.68 -12.63
C PRO A 46 4.26 -13.72 -12.40
N THR A 47 3.61 -14.63 -13.09
CA THR A 47 2.22 -14.98 -12.83
C THR A 47 2.13 -16.12 -11.83
N ARG A 48 0.94 -16.32 -11.23
CA ARG A 48 0.68 -17.47 -10.37
C ARG A 48 1.04 -18.80 -11.04
N SER A 49 0.64 -19.02 -12.28
CA SER A 49 0.96 -20.25 -13.02
C SER A 49 2.45 -20.46 -13.20
N THR A 50 3.21 -19.38 -13.41
CA THR A 50 4.68 -19.45 -13.55
C THR A 50 5.36 -19.90 -12.26
N VAL A 51 4.98 -19.31 -11.11
CA VAL A 51 5.60 -19.66 -9.81
C VAL A 51 5.20 -21.07 -9.37
N GLU A 52 3.95 -21.49 -9.63
CA GLU A 52 3.47 -22.84 -9.34
C GLU A 52 4.18 -23.90 -10.21
N ALA A 53 4.31 -23.66 -11.50
CA ALA A 53 4.99 -24.58 -12.43
C ALA A 53 6.49 -24.72 -12.12
N ALA A 54 7.15 -23.65 -11.67
CA ALA A 54 8.54 -23.67 -11.26
C ALA A 54 8.75 -24.27 -9.85
N GLY A 55 7.66 -24.51 -9.10
CA GLY A 55 7.71 -25.09 -7.75
C GLY A 55 8.33 -24.14 -6.72
N PHE A 56 8.09 -22.83 -6.85
CA PHE A 56 8.51 -21.88 -5.83
C PHE A 56 7.55 -21.93 -4.62
N ASP A 57 8.13 -21.89 -3.43
CA ASP A 57 7.41 -21.80 -2.15
C ASP A 57 7.37 -20.36 -1.66
N THR A 58 8.38 -19.57 -2.05
CA THR A 58 8.55 -18.17 -1.61
C THR A 58 8.94 -17.27 -2.78
N VAL A 59 8.38 -16.08 -2.80
CA VAL A 59 8.83 -14.97 -3.65
C VAL A 59 9.31 -13.82 -2.75
N VAL A 60 10.59 -13.53 -2.79
CA VAL A 60 11.20 -12.35 -2.16
C VAL A 60 11.18 -11.23 -3.18
N ILE A 61 10.71 -10.05 -2.80
CA ILE A 61 10.67 -8.89 -3.70
C ILE A 61 11.22 -7.63 -3.04
N LEU A 62 12.28 -7.06 -3.61
CA LEU A 62 12.81 -5.75 -3.26
C LEU A 62 12.29 -4.72 -4.26
N SER A 63 11.30 -3.95 -3.86
CA SER A 63 10.68 -2.95 -4.73
C SER A 63 9.87 -1.92 -3.93
N GLY A 64 9.30 -0.94 -4.64
CA GLY A 64 8.30 -0.02 -4.08
C GLY A 64 6.89 -0.62 -4.06
N ASP A 65 5.98 0.03 -3.32
CA ASP A 65 4.61 -0.44 -3.04
C ASP A 65 3.81 -0.80 -4.30
N GLY A 66 3.88 0.01 -5.36
CA GLY A 66 3.14 -0.26 -6.60
C GLY A 66 3.54 -1.57 -7.28
N THR A 67 4.83 -1.89 -7.32
CA THR A 67 5.31 -3.16 -7.89
C THR A 67 4.95 -4.35 -6.99
N ILE A 68 5.03 -4.18 -5.67
CA ILE A 68 4.64 -5.23 -4.71
C ILE A 68 3.13 -5.48 -4.82
N SER A 69 2.30 -4.45 -4.90
CA SER A 69 0.85 -4.57 -5.10
C SER A 69 0.51 -5.30 -6.41
N ALA A 70 1.20 -4.96 -7.51
CA ALA A 70 1.05 -5.65 -8.79
C ALA A 70 1.43 -7.14 -8.70
N LEU A 71 2.50 -7.48 -7.97
CA LEU A 71 2.88 -8.87 -7.72
C LEU A 71 1.82 -9.61 -6.91
N CYS A 72 1.30 -9.00 -5.83
CA CYS A 72 0.24 -9.61 -5.01
C CYS A 72 -1.00 -9.92 -5.84
N LYS A 73 -1.40 -9.00 -6.72
CA LYS A 73 -2.50 -9.20 -7.67
C LYS A 73 -2.22 -10.35 -8.65
N ALA A 74 -1.00 -10.41 -9.20
CA ALA A 74 -0.60 -11.48 -10.14
C ALA A 74 -0.53 -12.87 -9.48
N LEU A 75 -0.25 -12.92 -8.18
CA LEU A 75 -0.14 -14.15 -7.38
C LEU A 75 -1.39 -14.45 -6.54
N ALA A 76 -2.51 -13.76 -6.76
CA ALA A 76 -3.74 -13.95 -5.97
C ALA A 76 -4.16 -15.43 -5.88
N GLY A 77 -4.33 -15.92 -4.64
CA GLY A 77 -4.67 -17.30 -4.35
C GLY A 77 -3.54 -18.32 -4.50
N TRP A 78 -2.30 -17.88 -4.74
CA TRP A 78 -1.12 -18.74 -4.66
C TRP A 78 -0.90 -19.25 -3.23
N LYS A 79 -0.44 -20.49 -3.10
CA LYS A 79 -0.28 -21.16 -1.79
C LYS A 79 1.07 -20.88 -1.10
N GLY A 80 2.04 -20.37 -1.83
CA GLY A 80 3.31 -19.93 -1.28
C GLY A 80 3.21 -18.60 -0.53
N ALA A 81 4.35 -17.97 -0.29
CA ALA A 81 4.45 -16.75 0.49
C ALA A 81 5.24 -15.65 -0.22
N ILE A 82 4.86 -14.40 0.00
CA ILE A 82 5.61 -13.23 -0.44
C ILE A 82 6.41 -12.69 0.74
N PHE A 83 7.69 -12.41 0.53
CA PHE A 83 8.52 -11.69 1.47
C PHE A 83 8.87 -10.31 0.87
N PRO A 84 8.14 -9.25 1.25
CA PRO A 84 8.40 -7.93 0.73
C PRO A 84 9.59 -7.28 1.44
N LEU A 85 10.52 -6.73 0.66
CA LEU A 85 11.65 -5.94 1.16
C LEU A 85 11.48 -4.47 0.74
N PRO A 86 11.82 -3.50 1.61
CA PRO A 86 11.61 -2.09 1.36
C PRO A 86 12.58 -1.56 0.29
N GLY A 87 12.07 -1.36 -0.93
CA GLY A 87 12.83 -0.84 -2.07
C GLY A 87 12.39 0.56 -2.52
N GLY A 88 11.21 0.98 -2.13
CA GLY A 88 10.62 2.27 -2.51
C GLY A 88 10.85 3.36 -1.45
N THR A 89 10.16 4.46 -1.63
CA THR A 89 10.24 5.59 -0.71
C THR A 89 9.32 5.45 0.48
N MET A 90 8.09 5.02 0.26
CA MET A 90 7.07 4.96 1.32
C MET A 90 7.07 3.60 2.02
N ASN A 91 7.23 2.52 1.27
CA ASN A 91 7.29 1.14 1.76
C ASN A 91 6.14 0.79 2.72
N LEU A 92 4.92 1.23 2.40
CA LEU A 92 3.75 1.11 3.28
C LEU A 92 3.45 -0.34 3.63
N LEU A 93 3.48 -1.24 2.64
CA LEU A 93 3.24 -2.66 2.87
C LEU A 93 4.36 -3.28 3.70
N CYS A 94 5.63 -2.97 3.40
CA CYS A 94 6.75 -3.47 4.20
C CYS A 94 6.64 -3.01 5.65
N ARG A 95 6.29 -1.76 5.90
CA ARG A 95 6.07 -1.22 7.25
C ARG A 95 4.91 -1.90 7.97
N LYS A 96 3.82 -2.18 7.25
CA LYS A 96 2.67 -2.93 7.80
C LYS A 96 3.07 -4.35 8.19
N VAL A 97 3.90 -5.00 7.39
CA VAL A 97 4.32 -6.39 7.62
C VAL A 97 5.44 -6.49 8.66
N HIS A 98 6.46 -5.62 8.61
CA HIS A 98 7.69 -5.73 9.40
C HIS A 98 7.88 -4.64 10.46
N GLY A 99 6.98 -3.63 10.51
CA GLY A 99 7.20 -2.40 11.29
C GLY A 99 8.19 -1.45 10.61
N ASP A 100 8.65 -0.45 11.36
CA ASP A 100 9.60 0.56 10.89
C ASP A 100 11.04 0.01 10.87
N ALA A 101 11.35 -0.78 9.86
CA ALA A 101 12.69 -1.30 9.63
C ALA A 101 13.17 -1.01 8.21
N ASP A 102 14.39 -0.53 8.07
CA ASP A 102 15.05 -0.44 6.78
C ASP A 102 15.54 -1.82 6.31
N LEU A 103 15.97 -1.91 5.04
CA LEU A 103 16.42 -3.17 4.43
C LEU A 103 17.54 -3.84 5.24
N LYS A 104 18.52 -3.06 5.70
CA LYS A 104 19.66 -3.59 6.44
C LYS A 104 19.25 -4.14 7.81
N GLN A 105 18.38 -3.44 8.51
CA GLN A 105 17.81 -3.90 9.77
C GLN A 105 17.00 -5.18 9.61
N LEU A 106 16.22 -5.30 8.51
CA LEU A 106 15.47 -6.52 8.22
C LEU A 106 16.39 -7.70 7.98
N LEU A 107 17.43 -7.54 7.15
CA LEU A 107 18.40 -8.61 6.87
C LEU A 107 19.14 -9.06 8.13
N LEU A 108 19.45 -8.16 9.06
CA LEU A 108 20.10 -8.50 10.34
C LEU A 108 19.19 -9.27 11.29
N ARG A 109 17.88 -8.99 11.31
CA ARG A 109 16.91 -9.68 12.18
C ARG A 109 16.46 -11.03 11.61
N LEU A 110 16.58 -11.21 10.30
CA LEU A 110 16.01 -12.34 9.55
C LEU A 110 16.41 -13.72 10.12
N PRO A 111 17.69 -14.00 10.49
CA PRO A 111 18.08 -15.31 10.99
C PRO A 111 17.46 -15.69 12.34
N GLU A 112 17.03 -14.69 13.14
CA GLU A 112 16.46 -14.90 14.47
C GLU A 112 14.92 -14.85 14.48
N SER A 113 14.30 -14.56 13.33
CA SER A 113 12.85 -14.38 13.21
C SER A 113 12.12 -15.69 12.93
N ASP A 114 10.91 -15.79 13.47
CA ASP A 114 9.96 -16.81 13.05
C ASP A 114 9.37 -16.39 11.68
N LEU A 115 9.65 -17.17 10.66
CA LEU A 115 9.30 -16.88 9.28
C LEU A 115 8.00 -17.55 8.82
N GLU A 116 7.10 -17.87 9.75
CA GLU A 116 5.81 -18.49 9.42
C GLU A 116 4.90 -17.55 8.60
N PRO A 117 4.53 -17.96 7.38
CA PRO A 117 3.73 -17.12 6.50
C PRO A 117 2.28 -16.97 6.98
N SER A 118 1.80 -15.72 7.04
CA SER A 118 0.42 -15.42 7.42
C SER A 118 -0.23 -14.40 6.48
N PRO A 119 -1.56 -14.43 6.30
CA PRO A 119 -2.25 -13.37 5.60
C PRO A 119 -2.25 -12.08 6.42
N VAL A 120 -2.35 -10.93 5.75
CA VAL A 120 -2.49 -9.62 6.40
C VAL A 120 -3.91 -9.09 6.26
N PRO A 121 -4.39 -8.21 7.17
CA PRO A 121 -5.65 -7.51 7.01
C PRO A 121 -5.67 -6.70 5.70
N VAL A 122 -6.81 -6.72 4.98
CA VAL A 122 -7.02 -5.97 3.74
C VAL A 122 -8.41 -5.36 3.68
N ILE A 123 -8.62 -4.46 2.71
CA ILE A 123 -9.94 -3.97 2.33
C ILE A 123 -10.32 -4.61 1.00
N PHE A 124 -11.52 -5.14 0.89
CA PHE A 124 -12.14 -5.47 -0.38
C PHE A 124 -13.07 -4.33 -0.80
N ALA A 125 -12.75 -3.66 -1.90
CA ALA A 125 -13.53 -2.54 -2.41
C ALA A 125 -13.46 -2.46 -3.95
N ALA A 126 -14.59 -2.25 -4.61
CA ALA A 126 -14.66 -2.04 -6.06
C ALA A 126 -13.92 -3.09 -6.92
N GLY A 127 -13.82 -4.34 -6.45
CA GLY A 127 -13.07 -5.42 -7.11
C GLY A 127 -11.56 -5.42 -6.80
N PHE A 128 -11.08 -4.51 -5.97
CA PHE A 128 -9.69 -4.46 -5.52
C PHE A 128 -9.52 -5.16 -4.17
N GLU A 129 -8.35 -5.76 -3.97
CA GLU A 129 -7.80 -6.16 -2.69
C GLU A 129 -6.76 -5.10 -2.29
N VAL A 130 -7.11 -4.26 -1.33
CA VAL A 130 -6.31 -3.09 -0.90
C VAL A 130 -5.47 -3.49 0.30
N LEU A 131 -4.17 -3.48 0.14
CA LEU A 131 -3.23 -4.01 1.13
C LEU A 131 -2.93 -3.04 2.27
N THR A 132 -2.84 -1.74 1.97
CA THR A 132 -2.37 -0.73 2.93
C THR A 132 -3.45 0.27 3.32
N GLY A 133 -4.15 0.83 2.35
CA GLY A 133 -5.21 1.78 2.59
C GLY A 133 -5.86 2.30 1.32
N LEU A 134 -7.06 2.83 1.49
CA LEU A 134 -7.88 3.41 0.43
C LEU A 134 -8.26 4.83 0.84
N ILE A 135 -8.05 5.79 -0.07
CA ILE A 135 -8.61 7.13 0.07
C ILE A 135 -9.69 7.31 -0.99
N ALA A 136 -10.89 7.69 -0.58
CA ALA A 136 -11.98 8.02 -1.46
C ALA A 136 -12.22 9.53 -1.47
N GLY A 137 -12.48 10.09 -2.64
CA GLY A 137 -12.78 11.51 -2.81
C GLY A 137 -13.38 11.81 -4.18
N PRO A 138 -13.59 13.10 -4.52
CA PRO A 138 -14.10 13.51 -5.81
C PRO A 138 -13.22 13.03 -6.96
N SER A 139 -13.83 12.53 -8.03
CA SER A 139 -13.11 11.83 -9.12
C SER A 139 -12.16 12.69 -9.95
N THR A 140 -12.20 14.01 -9.82
CA THR A 140 -11.55 14.95 -10.76
C THR A 140 -10.13 15.38 -10.37
N GLU A 141 -9.73 15.24 -9.09
CA GLU A 141 -8.51 15.89 -8.57
C GLU A 141 -7.34 14.93 -8.23
N TRP A 142 -7.59 13.62 -8.25
CA TRP A 142 -6.58 12.63 -7.84
C TRP A 142 -5.32 12.60 -8.71
N GLY A 143 -5.41 13.06 -9.97
CA GLY A 143 -4.25 13.13 -10.86
C GLY A 143 -3.12 14.00 -10.30
N LYS A 144 -3.46 15.15 -9.74
CA LYS A 144 -2.52 16.11 -9.14
C LYS A 144 -1.93 15.57 -7.83
N VAL A 145 -2.77 14.92 -7.01
CA VAL A 145 -2.33 14.30 -5.74
C VAL A 145 -1.33 13.18 -6.00
N ARG A 146 -1.60 12.32 -6.99
CA ARG A 146 -0.70 11.22 -7.38
C ARG A 146 0.65 11.73 -7.89
N GLU A 147 0.63 12.75 -8.74
CA GLU A 147 1.85 13.31 -9.33
C GLU A 147 2.76 13.90 -8.26
N GLY A 148 2.18 14.66 -7.31
CA GLY A 148 2.89 15.17 -6.15
C GLY A 148 3.45 14.08 -5.22
N LEU A 149 2.72 13.00 -4.98
CA LEU A 149 3.20 11.84 -4.21
C LEU A 149 4.33 11.10 -4.93
N ARG A 150 4.33 11.07 -6.27
CA ARG A 150 5.32 10.37 -7.08
C ARG A 150 6.63 11.16 -7.24
N GLU A 151 6.54 12.48 -7.39
CA GLU A 151 7.70 13.35 -7.63
C GLU A 151 8.47 13.68 -6.35
N MET A 152 7.91 13.39 -5.17
CA MET A 152 8.54 13.60 -3.86
C MET A 152 9.08 15.01 -3.59
N ASP A 153 8.64 15.99 -4.37
CA ASP A 153 8.91 17.37 -4.06
C ASP A 153 7.85 17.92 -3.11
N VAL A 154 8.08 17.68 -1.82
CA VAL A 154 7.23 18.16 -0.73
C VAL A 154 7.02 19.67 -0.82
N ALA A 155 8.00 20.44 -1.34
CA ALA A 155 7.89 21.87 -1.51
C ALA A 155 6.90 22.26 -2.61
N THR A 156 6.85 21.49 -3.69
CA THR A 156 5.90 21.68 -4.79
C THR A 156 4.48 21.27 -4.39
N LEU A 157 4.34 20.19 -3.62
CA LEU A 157 3.06 19.77 -3.03
C LEU A 157 2.48 20.86 -2.09
N VAL A 158 3.33 21.42 -1.22
CA VAL A 158 2.92 22.46 -0.27
C VAL A 158 2.45 23.73 -0.97
N GLN A 159 3.02 24.08 -2.13
CA GLN A 159 2.69 25.32 -2.84
C GLN A 159 1.56 25.20 -3.86
N GLN A 160 1.42 24.07 -4.54
CA GLN A 160 0.47 23.93 -5.66
C GLN A 160 -0.87 23.29 -5.27
N VAL A 161 -0.88 22.42 -4.26
CA VAL A 161 -2.10 21.70 -3.89
C VAL A 161 -3.13 22.57 -3.15
N PRO A 162 -2.76 23.52 -2.23
CA PRO A 162 -3.74 24.39 -1.59
C PRO A 162 -4.50 25.28 -2.59
N GLU A 163 -3.81 25.80 -3.63
CA GLU A 163 -4.45 26.64 -4.65
C GLU A 163 -5.32 25.82 -5.61
N ALA A 164 -4.89 24.62 -5.99
CA ALA A 164 -5.66 23.73 -6.84
C ALA A 164 -6.91 23.18 -6.13
N TRP A 165 -6.84 22.97 -4.81
CA TRP A 165 -7.96 22.45 -4.02
C TRP A 165 -8.88 23.53 -3.46
N SER A 166 -8.37 24.68 -3.06
CA SER A 166 -9.22 25.80 -2.63
C SER A 166 -10.13 26.33 -3.75
N GLY A 167 -9.72 26.16 -5.02
CA GLY A 167 -10.54 26.57 -6.18
C GLY A 167 -11.53 25.51 -6.70
N THR A 168 -11.38 24.22 -6.30
CA THR A 168 -12.13 23.10 -6.90
C THR A 168 -13.03 22.38 -5.89
N VAL A 169 -12.83 22.57 -4.61
CA VAL A 169 -13.58 21.88 -3.52
C VAL A 169 -14.92 22.55 -3.21
N GLU A 170 -15.24 23.72 -3.79
CA GLU A 170 -16.58 24.26 -3.67
C GLU A 170 -17.59 23.34 -4.38
N GLY A 171 -18.12 22.37 -3.64
CA GLY A 171 -19.27 21.57 -4.01
C GLY A 171 -19.04 20.07 -4.27
N GLN A 172 -17.81 19.59 -4.40
CA GLN A 172 -17.58 18.15 -4.61
C GLN A 172 -17.11 17.46 -3.32
N SER A 173 -17.87 16.48 -2.85
CA SER A 173 -17.60 15.78 -1.60
C SER A 173 -18.17 14.38 -1.61
N VAL A 174 -17.51 13.47 -0.88
CA VAL A 174 -17.97 12.11 -0.65
C VAL A 174 -18.65 12.01 0.72
N GLY A 175 -19.60 11.12 0.86
CA GLY A 175 -20.30 10.85 2.12
C GLY A 175 -20.16 9.39 2.53
N ILE A 176 -20.63 9.10 3.73
CA ILE A 176 -20.79 7.74 4.22
C ILE A 176 -22.29 7.45 4.28
N ALA A 177 -22.71 6.34 3.72
CA ALA A 177 -24.13 5.96 3.72
C ALA A 177 -24.68 5.91 5.15
N GLY A 178 -25.81 6.60 5.38
CA GLY A 178 -26.42 6.74 6.70
C GLY A 178 -25.86 7.88 7.57
N HIS A 179 -24.90 8.67 7.07
CA HIS A 179 -24.41 9.91 7.66
C HIS A 179 -24.85 11.10 6.81
N GLU A 180 -25.19 12.20 7.46
CA GLU A 180 -25.59 13.45 6.76
C GLU A 180 -24.38 14.27 6.31
N ASP A 181 -23.24 14.12 7.01
CA ASP A 181 -22.02 14.86 6.74
C ASP A 181 -21.35 14.44 5.43
N ARG A 182 -20.75 15.42 4.79
CA ARG A 182 -19.97 15.26 3.55
C ARG A 182 -18.54 15.70 3.78
N TYR A 183 -17.61 15.02 3.13
CA TYR A 183 -16.18 15.18 3.35
C TYR A 183 -15.42 15.31 2.03
N PRO A 184 -14.40 16.14 1.98
CA PRO A 184 -13.51 16.21 0.83
C PRO A 184 -12.78 14.90 0.54
N ALA A 185 -12.46 14.13 1.60
CA ALA A 185 -11.86 12.80 1.46
C ALA A 185 -12.18 11.91 2.67
N ILE A 186 -12.28 10.61 2.43
CA ILE A 186 -12.44 9.56 3.44
C ILE A 186 -11.30 8.57 3.28
N PHE A 187 -10.54 8.33 4.36
CA PHE A 187 -9.51 7.31 4.44
C PHE A 187 -10.04 6.08 5.14
N VAL A 188 -9.77 4.93 4.54
CA VAL A 188 -10.12 3.62 5.09
C VAL A 188 -8.84 2.79 5.19
N GLU A 189 -8.57 2.26 6.38
CA GLU A 189 -7.40 1.45 6.68
C GLU A 189 -7.82 0.10 7.27
N PRO A 190 -7.24 -1.03 6.83
CA PRO A 190 -7.52 -2.33 7.41
C PRO A 190 -6.71 -2.54 8.70
N ILE A 191 -7.40 -2.71 9.84
CA ILE A 191 -6.79 -2.93 11.16
C ILE A 191 -6.64 -4.43 11.44
N THR A 192 -7.75 -5.16 11.33
CA THR A 192 -7.80 -6.61 11.55
C THR A 192 -8.54 -7.29 10.39
N ALA A 193 -8.64 -8.60 10.42
CA ALA A 193 -9.44 -9.37 9.45
C ALA A 193 -10.92 -8.97 9.41
N THR A 194 -11.42 -8.29 10.44
CA THR A 194 -12.82 -7.95 10.62
C THR A 194 -13.08 -6.47 10.90
N GLU A 195 -12.04 -5.65 10.91
CA GLU A 195 -12.13 -4.24 11.33
C GLU A 195 -11.39 -3.31 10.39
N LEU A 196 -12.06 -2.24 10.02
CA LEU A 196 -11.54 -1.09 9.26
C LEU A 196 -11.54 0.13 10.18
N SER A 197 -10.48 0.94 10.13
CA SER A 197 -10.50 2.32 10.64
C SER A 197 -11.02 3.23 9.54
N VAL A 198 -11.98 4.09 9.86
CA VAL A 198 -12.54 5.07 8.93
C VAL A 198 -12.34 6.46 9.50
N ILE A 199 -11.64 7.29 8.74
CA ILE A 199 -11.30 8.67 9.07
C ILE A 199 -11.80 9.57 7.95
N ALA A 200 -12.55 10.59 8.29
CA ALA A 200 -13.05 11.59 7.35
C ALA A 200 -12.30 12.91 7.54
N PHE A 201 -11.79 13.48 6.45
CA PHE A 201 -11.06 14.73 6.48
C PHE A 201 -12.00 15.92 6.34
N LYS A 202 -11.73 16.97 7.10
CA LYS A 202 -12.34 18.29 6.88
C LYS A 202 -11.52 19.09 5.88
N ALA A 203 -12.12 20.09 5.23
CA ALA A 203 -11.44 20.93 4.23
C ALA A 203 -10.14 21.55 4.77
N GLU A 204 -10.12 21.95 6.03
CA GLU A 204 -8.95 22.50 6.73
C GLU A 204 -7.83 21.46 6.96
N GLY A 205 -8.17 20.16 7.04
CA GLY A 205 -7.20 19.08 7.26
C GLY A 205 -6.54 18.53 6.00
N ILE A 206 -7.12 18.80 4.85
CA ILE A 206 -6.58 18.31 3.56
C ILE A 206 -5.29 19.02 3.18
N SER A 207 -5.21 20.34 3.41
CA SER A 207 -3.98 21.11 3.21
C SER A 207 -2.82 20.51 4.03
N ASP A 208 -3.09 20.15 5.28
CA ASP A 208 -2.11 19.52 6.15
C ASP A 208 -1.78 18.09 5.74
N MET A 209 -2.76 17.30 5.28
CA MET A 209 -2.58 15.96 4.74
C MET A 209 -1.65 15.97 3.52
N LEU A 210 -1.82 16.92 2.62
CA LEU A 210 -1.05 17.01 1.38
C LEU A 210 0.30 17.67 1.60
N SER A 211 0.38 18.69 2.47
CA SER A 211 1.63 19.37 2.81
C SER A 211 2.61 18.50 3.61
N HIS A 212 2.09 17.57 4.38
CA HIS A 212 2.88 16.62 5.17
C HIS A 212 2.87 15.20 4.57
N GLY A 213 2.26 14.98 3.42
CA GLY A 213 1.96 13.74 2.69
C GLY A 213 2.67 12.46 3.18
N ILE A 214 3.97 12.35 2.97
CA ILE A 214 4.77 11.18 3.39
C ILE A 214 5.00 11.17 4.91
N ALA A 215 5.23 12.34 5.52
CA ALA A 215 5.43 12.44 6.97
C ALA A 215 4.14 12.09 7.71
N TRP A 216 3.00 12.41 7.10
CA TRP A 216 1.68 12.10 7.62
C TRP A 216 1.34 10.60 7.55
N LEU A 217 1.64 9.90 6.47
CA LEU A 217 1.58 8.44 6.38
C LEU A 217 2.58 7.72 7.31
N ARG A 218 3.63 8.42 7.77
CA ARG A 218 4.64 7.91 8.69
C ARG A 218 4.38 8.24 10.17
N ARG A 219 3.51 9.20 10.47
CA ARG A 219 3.19 9.61 11.84
C ARG A 219 1.76 9.22 12.22
N ASP A 220 1.58 9.00 13.51
CA ASP A 220 0.28 8.72 14.13
C ASP A 220 -0.75 9.81 13.73
N PHE A 221 -1.79 9.43 13.01
CA PHE A 221 -2.88 10.26 12.44
C PHE A 221 -3.68 11.08 13.47
N ARG A 222 -3.18 11.23 14.68
CA ARG A 222 -3.95 11.69 15.84
C ARG A 222 -4.03 13.21 16.00
N GLU A 223 -3.30 14.02 15.20
CA GLU A 223 -3.12 15.45 15.49
C GLU A 223 -3.58 16.42 14.38
N GLY A 224 -4.47 16.03 13.45
CA GLY A 224 -5.04 16.95 12.44
C GLY A 224 -6.56 17.14 12.59
N PRO A 225 -7.17 18.16 11.93
CA PRO A 225 -8.63 18.33 11.91
C PRO A 225 -9.30 17.24 11.07
N HIS A 226 -9.61 16.15 11.73
CA HIS A 226 -10.31 15.01 11.15
C HIS A 226 -11.37 14.49 12.11
N ASP A 227 -12.43 13.93 11.55
CA ASP A 227 -13.45 13.21 12.31
C ASP A 227 -13.10 11.70 12.26
N LYS A 228 -12.88 11.11 13.43
CA LYS A 228 -12.83 9.65 13.55
C LYS A 228 -14.26 9.14 13.44
N ILE A 229 -14.61 8.61 12.28
CA ILE A 229 -15.93 8.00 12.08
C ILE A 229 -16.06 6.74 12.95
N GLY A 230 -14.99 5.94 13.04
CA GLY A 230 -14.93 4.81 13.93
C GLY A 230 -14.22 3.59 13.37
N VAL A 231 -14.35 2.50 14.10
CA VAL A 231 -13.88 1.17 13.71
C VAL A 231 -15.11 0.33 13.36
N MET A 232 -15.10 -0.25 12.15
CA MET A 232 -16.24 -1.01 11.65
C MET A 232 -15.81 -2.12 10.69
N ARG A 233 -16.66 -3.09 10.45
CA ARG A 233 -16.38 -4.19 9.52
C ARG A 233 -16.56 -3.79 8.06
N GLU A 234 -17.51 -2.88 7.82
CA GLU A 234 -17.89 -2.45 6.49
C GLU A 234 -18.25 -0.96 6.52
N VAL A 235 -17.86 -0.22 5.49
CA VAL A 235 -18.30 1.15 5.25
C VAL A 235 -18.72 1.30 3.80
N THR A 236 -19.80 2.03 3.55
CA THR A 236 -20.27 2.36 2.20
C THR A 236 -20.05 3.85 1.94
N ILE A 237 -19.20 4.14 0.96
CA ILE A 237 -18.88 5.50 0.53
C ILE A 237 -19.77 5.86 -0.66
N VAL A 238 -20.35 7.05 -0.63
CA VAL A 238 -21.29 7.56 -1.63
C VAL A 238 -20.82 8.89 -2.20
N ASP A 239 -21.09 9.11 -3.48
CA ASP A 239 -20.87 10.36 -4.18
C ASP A 239 -22.11 10.70 -5.01
N ASP A 240 -22.49 11.98 -5.06
CA ASP A 240 -23.70 12.45 -5.74
C ASP A 240 -23.54 12.41 -7.27
N ASP A 241 -22.31 12.52 -7.77
CA ASP A 241 -21.98 12.44 -9.21
C ASP A 241 -21.92 11.00 -9.75
N ASN A 242 -22.36 10.01 -8.95
CA ASN A 242 -22.32 8.57 -9.29
C ASN A 242 -20.92 8.03 -9.63
N ALA A 243 -19.84 8.75 -9.31
CA ALA A 243 -18.48 8.31 -9.55
C ALA A 243 -17.55 8.76 -8.41
N VAL A 244 -16.87 7.79 -7.80
CA VAL A 244 -15.91 8.02 -6.72
C VAL A 244 -14.50 7.85 -7.27
N GLY A 245 -13.64 8.85 -7.02
CA GLY A 245 -12.21 8.70 -7.21
C GLY A 245 -11.61 7.95 -6.04
N LEU A 246 -10.75 6.97 -6.32
CA LEU A 246 -10.05 6.17 -5.32
C LEU A 246 -8.55 6.30 -5.49
N LEU A 247 -7.83 6.36 -4.37
CA LEU A 247 -6.41 6.08 -4.31
C LEU A 247 -6.24 4.76 -3.56
N VAL A 248 -5.91 3.71 -4.29
CA VAL A 248 -5.78 2.33 -3.80
C VAL A 248 -4.31 1.98 -3.70
N ASP A 249 -3.78 1.76 -2.49
CA ASP A 249 -2.35 1.48 -2.26
C ASP A 249 -1.41 2.48 -2.97
N GLY A 250 -1.86 3.75 -3.13
CA GLY A 250 -1.13 4.81 -3.83
C GLY A 250 -1.38 4.91 -5.34
N GLU A 251 -2.18 4.03 -5.95
CA GLU A 251 -2.55 4.08 -7.36
C GLU A 251 -3.96 4.64 -7.54
N GLN A 252 -4.11 5.49 -8.57
CA GLN A 252 -5.39 6.15 -8.87
C GLN A 252 -6.33 5.21 -9.61
N GLU A 253 -7.54 5.09 -9.07
CA GLU A 253 -8.63 4.32 -9.66
C GLU A 253 -9.92 5.16 -9.68
N LYS A 254 -10.84 4.81 -10.55
CA LYS A 254 -12.18 5.42 -10.62
C LYS A 254 -13.23 4.34 -10.69
N THR A 255 -14.26 4.49 -9.87
CA THR A 255 -15.36 3.52 -9.82
C THR A 255 -16.71 4.22 -9.70
N SER A 256 -17.79 3.48 -9.92
CA SER A 256 -19.14 3.99 -9.68
C SER A 256 -19.46 4.04 -8.18
N SER A 257 -20.26 5.03 -7.80
CA SER A 257 -20.90 5.09 -6.48
C SER A 257 -22.11 4.13 -6.44
N PRO A 258 -22.39 3.47 -5.29
CA PRO A 258 -21.64 3.47 -4.04
C PRO A 258 -20.44 2.52 -4.05
N VAL A 259 -19.42 2.82 -3.23
CA VAL A 259 -18.27 1.96 -2.98
C VAL A 259 -18.40 1.30 -1.62
N VAL A 260 -18.53 -0.01 -1.62
CA VAL A 260 -18.57 -0.80 -0.38
C VAL A 260 -17.17 -1.30 -0.06
N CYS A 261 -16.63 -0.85 1.07
CA CYS A 261 -15.35 -1.31 1.62
C CYS A 261 -15.60 -2.32 2.74
N ARG A 262 -15.02 -3.52 2.63
CA ARG A 262 -15.16 -4.61 3.60
C ARG A 262 -13.81 -5.05 4.13
N ALA A 263 -13.72 -5.27 5.44
CA ALA A 263 -12.56 -5.90 6.05
C ALA A 263 -12.43 -7.37 5.62
N GLY A 264 -11.19 -7.82 5.48
CA GLY A 264 -10.87 -9.20 5.17
C GLY A 264 -9.40 -9.52 5.38
N VAL A 265 -8.94 -10.61 4.79
CA VAL A 265 -7.54 -11.02 4.79
C VAL A 265 -7.04 -11.19 3.35
N SER A 266 -5.75 -10.99 3.16
CA SER A 266 -5.12 -11.06 1.85
C SER A 266 -5.24 -12.46 1.21
N SER A 267 -5.36 -12.46 -0.11
CA SER A 267 -5.40 -13.68 -0.94
C SER A 267 -4.05 -14.38 -1.03
N VAL A 268 -2.97 -13.69 -0.65
CA VAL A 268 -1.59 -14.22 -0.54
C VAL A 268 -1.13 -14.13 0.90
N LYS A 269 -0.14 -14.95 1.26
CA LYS A 269 0.50 -14.92 2.58
C LYS A 269 1.78 -14.10 2.52
N PHE A 270 2.14 -13.50 3.65
CA PHE A 270 3.38 -12.74 3.80
C PHE A 270 4.25 -13.33 4.89
N ILE A 271 5.56 -13.37 4.64
CA ILE A 271 6.57 -13.64 5.66
C ILE A 271 6.82 -12.33 6.41
N LYS A 272 6.79 -12.41 7.73
CA LYS A 272 7.03 -11.29 8.64
C LYS A 272 8.35 -11.48 9.38
N VAL A 273 9.13 -10.42 9.51
CA VAL A 273 10.30 -10.32 10.41
C VAL A 273 9.85 -9.57 11.66
N SER A 274 9.99 -10.16 12.81
CA SER A 274 9.60 -9.59 14.13
C SER A 274 10.80 -9.04 14.88
#